data_5f048fbc14d2702e0f6babe796d66d26
#
_entry.id   5f048fbc14d2702e0f6babe796d66d26
#
_cell.length_a   1.000
_cell.length_b   1.000
_cell.length_c   1.000
_cell.angle_alpha   90.00
_cell.angle_beta   90.00
_cell.angle_gamma   90.00
#
_symmetry.space_group_name_H-M   'P 1'
#
loop_
_entity.id
_entity.type
_entity.pdbx_description
1 polymer ?
#
loop_
_entity_poly.entity_id
_entity_poly.type
_entity_poly.pdbx_seq_one_letter_code
_entity_poly.pdbx_strand_id
1 'polypeptide(L)'
;MDKNKLKSLREETRQLFDTKFGNILFEEVPHRYTIDGIEYTPVSTIISQYENEFDSDLRSKSYAEKNGLTQEEVLRSWKWTNRCATIMGTRAHEYGESYTNLMCGHPELICQQNKGQYVEEENWLVPTFPQEFAVKSFYDELNKNLHPIGAEFKLSTQYIKGAKPICGTADILFYYDAPDPKNSGFCIFDWKGLDINVPILTEKGWKTMGTVEVGDIVYDKEGKKCKVLHTSEVHYRKCYQLTFSNNDKIIADNEHRWLVTFGDTTNGLRNVVMTSEEIHSYLQQFKDDKIKSHEMPKIYNPKPIVNSDAQLPIDPYVLGCWLSGGYKLDGIIKNKEYGIWFEITRRGYEIGEDIPQNGDGNDKGEILTVFGLRSKLIEMGLLDDKHIPDIYMNSSFEQRLDLLRGLMDMDGYYDKERNCFGMNTSQEWKARAIRMIASSLGFKVTITKSEGDGIDITFNGNINPFLVKHHSNDIPKNNAHEYREIVSVEEVETIPTRCIEVDSPTHTFLCGENFLVTHNTNKELTKDFVRNTGLMMKPPFDNMYDEALSHYYLQFNLYQRMMESIGLKIIARRLVHLKRDGTYEVHTVPKIDDSIIDQIIMK
;
A
#
# COMPACT_ATOMS: atom_id res chain seq x y z
N MET A 1 33.59 2.13 18.79
CA MET A 1 34.56 1.08 19.28
C MET A 1 35.61 0.83 18.22
N ASP A 2 36.87 0.55 18.57
CA ASP A 2 37.88 0.14 17.58
C ASP A 2 37.64 -1.32 17.10
N LYS A 3 38.20 -1.65 15.90
CA LYS A 3 37.97 -2.97 15.27
C LYS A 3 38.47 -4.16 16.10
N ASN A 4 39.59 -3.98 16.83
CA ASN A 4 40.16 -5.06 17.63
C ASN A 4 39.30 -5.34 18.86
N LYS A 5 38.86 -4.29 19.55
CA LYS A 5 37.96 -4.40 20.70
C LYS A 5 36.60 -5.03 20.29
N LEU A 6 36.08 -4.65 19.12
CA LEU A 6 34.84 -5.27 18.60
C LEU A 6 35.02 -6.75 18.27
N LYS A 7 36.16 -7.11 17.67
CA LYS A 7 36.49 -8.52 17.38
C LYS A 7 36.59 -9.33 18.68
N SER A 8 37.31 -8.83 19.67
CA SER A 8 37.44 -9.49 21.01
C SER A 8 36.06 -9.67 21.65
N LEU A 9 35.20 -8.62 21.63
CA LEU A 9 33.86 -8.69 22.19
C LEU A 9 32.98 -9.74 21.49
N ARG A 10 33.06 -9.87 20.15
CA ARG A 10 32.38 -10.91 19.40
C ARG A 10 32.82 -12.30 19.77
N GLU A 11 34.14 -12.52 19.83
CA GLU A 11 34.73 -13.81 20.20
C GLU A 11 34.38 -14.18 21.64
N GLU A 12 34.53 -13.27 22.58
CA GLU A 12 34.19 -13.47 24.00
C GLU A 12 32.70 -13.78 24.19
N THR A 13 31.82 -13.05 23.48
CA THR A 13 30.38 -13.26 23.57
C THR A 13 30.01 -14.63 22.99
N ARG A 14 30.54 -14.98 21.81
CA ARG A 14 30.29 -16.31 21.21
C ARG A 14 30.79 -17.43 22.12
N GLN A 15 32.01 -17.32 22.63
CA GLN A 15 32.58 -18.29 23.57
C GLN A 15 31.73 -18.41 24.85
N LEU A 16 31.18 -17.30 25.35
CA LEU A 16 30.27 -17.30 26.48
C LEU A 16 29.01 -18.11 26.18
N PHE A 17 28.38 -17.89 25.03
CA PHE A 17 27.20 -18.64 24.63
C PHE A 17 27.51 -20.11 24.38
N ASP A 18 28.59 -20.43 23.69
CA ASP A 18 29.03 -21.81 23.45
C ASP A 18 29.32 -22.55 24.78
N THR A 19 29.96 -21.87 25.71
CA THR A 19 30.26 -22.44 27.04
C THR A 19 29.00 -22.64 27.87
N LYS A 20 28.05 -21.71 27.79
CA LYS A 20 26.84 -21.70 28.63
C LYS A 20 25.69 -22.49 28.01
N PHE A 21 25.53 -22.40 26.69
CA PHE A 21 24.36 -22.89 25.96
C PHE A 21 24.71 -23.83 24.80
N GLY A 22 25.98 -24.15 24.58
CA GLY A 22 26.41 -25.01 23.47
C GLY A 22 25.91 -26.46 23.56
N ASN A 23 25.42 -26.90 24.74
CA ASN A 23 24.77 -28.19 24.93
C ASN A 23 23.27 -28.20 24.56
N ILE A 24 22.70 -27.09 24.10
CA ILE A 24 21.32 -27.02 23.62
C ILE A 24 21.23 -27.66 22.23
N LEU A 25 20.56 -28.81 22.14
CA LEU A 25 20.19 -29.42 20.87
C LEU A 25 18.80 -28.93 20.47
N PHE A 26 18.66 -28.51 19.22
CA PHE A 26 17.40 -28.08 18.64
C PHE A 26 17.06 -28.93 17.43
N GLU A 27 15.87 -29.51 17.43
CA GLU A 27 15.26 -30.24 16.31
C GLU A 27 14.13 -29.38 15.73
N GLU A 28 14.28 -28.94 14.46
CA GLU A 28 13.33 -28.06 13.79
C GLU A 28 11.94 -28.72 13.67
N VAL A 29 11.91 -30.00 13.40
CA VAL A 29 10.67 -30.81 13.40
C VAL A 29 10.87 -31.98 14.34
N PRO A 30 10.18 -32.01 15.49
CA PRO A 30 8.95 -31.29 15.87
C PRO A 30 9.13 -29.98 16.67
N HIS A 31 10.15 -29.16 16.45
CA HIS A 31 10.47 -27.90 17.16
C HIS A 31 10.74 -28.12 18.65
N ARG A 32 11.76 -28.92 18.93
CA ARG A 32 12.10 -29.40 20.26
C ARG A 32 13.50 -29.00 20.69
N TYR A 33 13.63 -28.52 21.91
CA TYR A 33 14.91 -28.25 22.56
C TYR A 33 15.22 -29.35 23.58
N THR A 34 16.45 -29.84 23.57
CA THR A 34 16.94 -30.80 24.60
C THR A 34 18.29 -30.36 25.13
N ILE A 35 18.51 -30.53 26.44
CA ILE A 35 19.78 -30.32 27.12
C ILE A 35 20.07 -31.56 27.94
N ASP A 36 21.20 -32.20 27.68
CA ASP A 36 21.62 -33.44 28.37
C ASP A 36 20.51 -34.51 28.44
N GLY A 37 19.73 -34.63 27.35
CA GLY A 37 18.62 -35.57 27.23
C GLY A 37 17.33 -35.15 27.93
N ILE A 38 17.28 -33.98 28.55
CA ILE A 38 16.07 -33.43 29.17
C ILE A 38 15.42 -32.46 28.16
N GLU A 39 14.11 -32.61 27.93
CA GLU A 39 13.34 -31.73 27.07
C GLU A 39 13.04 -30.39 27.76
N TYR A 40 13.29 -29.29 27.03
CA TYR A 40 13.01 -27.93 27.48
C TYR A 40 11.84 -27.35 26.69
N THR A 41 10.94 -26.66 27.39
CA THR A 41 9.77 -26.03 26.78
C THR A 41 10.17 -24.81 25.96
N PRO A 42 9.77 -24.72 24.67
CA PRO A 42 10.01 -23.50 23.89
C PRO A 42 9.37 -22.26 24.52
N VAL A 43 10.02 -21.10 24.38
CA VAL A 43 9.50 -19.80 24.87
C VAL A 43 8.13 -19.51 24.27
N SER A 44 7.91 -19.79 22.99
CA SER A 44 6.59 -19.65 22.33
C SER A 44 5.50 -20.46 23.01
N THR A 45 5.80 -21.71 23.41
CA THR A 45 4.88 -22.58 24.15
C THR A 45 4.58 -22.05 25.55
N ILE A 46 5.53 -21.39 26.21
CA ILE A 46 5.29 -20.74 27.49
C ILE A 46 4.35 -19.54 27.32
N ILE A 47 4.57 -18.72 26.29
CA ILE A 47 3.74 -17.55 26.00
C ILE A 47 2.31 -17.98 25.71
N SER A 48 2.12 -19.06 24.91
CA SER A 48 0.78 -19.55 24.54
C SER A 48 -0.08 -19.99 25.72
N GLN A 49 0.51 -20.29 26.89
CA GLN A 49 -0.24 -20.58 28.11
C GLN A 49 -1.02 -19.38 28.65
N TYR A 50 -0.57 -18.16 28.31
CA TYR A 50 -1.17 -16.88 28.71
C TYR A 50 -2.09 -16.28 27.64
N GLU A 51 -2.13 -16.91 26.46
CA GLU A 51 -3.09 -16.59 25.39
C GLU A 51 -4.48 -17.17 25.72
N ASN A 52 -5.51 -16.55 25.18
CA ASN A 52 -6.83 -17.16 25.17
C ASN A 52 -6.87 -18.26 24.09
N GLU A 53 -7.53 -19.37 24.35
CA GLU A 53 -7.68 -20.43 23.38
C GLU A 53 -8.36 -19.89 22.11
N PHE A 54 -7.67 -20.02 21.00
CA PHE A 54 -8.26 -19.77 19.69
C PHE A 54 -9.05 -21.03 19.30
N ASP A 55 -10.36 -21.01 19.61
CA ASP A 55 -11.25 -22.05 19.16
C ASP A 55 -11.42 -21.95 17.63
N SER A 56 -10.53 -22.65 16.93
CA SER A 56 -10.51 -22.70 15.46
C SER A 56 -11.81 -23.30 14.90
N ASP A 57 -12.41 -24.25 15.62
CA ASP A 57 -13.65 -24.91 15.20
C ASP A 57 -14.84 -23.97 15.31
N LEU A 58 -15.02 -23.33 16.45
CA LEU A 58 -16.09 -22.37 16.66
C LEU A 58 -15.94 -21.14 15.74
N ARG A 59 -14.71 -20.62 15.66
CA ARG A 59 -14.44 -19.42 14.86
C ARG A 59 -14.50 -19.69 13.35
N SER A 60 -13.96 -20.82 12.87
CA SER A 60 -14.07 -21.20 11.46
C SER A 60 -15.53 -21.51 11.09
N LYS A 61 -16.31 -22.13 11.98
CA LYS A 61 -17.73 -22.37 11.79
C LYS A 61 -18.51 -21.08 11.73
N SER A 62 -18.30 -20.17 12.69
CA SER A 62 -18.93 -18.84 12.70
C SER A 62 -18.49 -17.99 11.49
N TYR A 63 -17.23 -18.09 11.09
CA TYR A 63 -16.72 -17.41 9.90
C TYR A 63 -17.31 -18.01 8.62
N ALA A 64 -17.37 -19.34 8.54
CA ALA A 64 -18.01 -20.08 7.44
C ALA A 64 -19.49 -19.71 7.29
N GLU A 65 -20.25 -19.76 8.42
CA GLU A 65 -21.66 -19.36 8.46
C GLU A 65 -21.89 -17.89 8.03
N LYS A 66 -21.02 -16.97 8.46
CA LYS A 66 -21.10 -15.54 8.09
C LYS A 66 -20.75 -15.29 6.63
N ASN A 67 -19.92 -16.10 6.02
CA ASN A 67 -19.35 -15.87 4.69
C ASN A 67 -19.84 -16.90 3.66
N GLY A 68 -20.80 -17.77 4.00
CA GLY A 68 -21.35 -18.77 3.09
C GLY A 68 -20.36 -19.83 2.61
N LEU A 69 -19.27 -20.04 3.38
CA LEU A 69 -18.23 -21.01 3.11
C LEU A 69 -18.49 -22.30 3.92
N THR A 70 -17.90 -23.39 3.49
CA THR A 70 -17.79 -24.56 4.36
C THR A 70 -16.67 -24.33 5.39
N GLN A 71 -16.83 -24.90 6.56
CA GLN A 71 -15.78 -24.83 7.59
C GLN A 71 -14.44 -25.37 7.08
N GLU A 72 -14.47 -26.38 6.21
CA GLU A 72 -13.28 -26.97 5.61
C GLU A 72 -12.55 -25.99 4.68
N GLU A 73 -13.27 -25.22 3.89
CA GLU A 73 -12.69 -24.16 3.02
C GLU A 73 -12.02 -23.07 3.84
N VAL A 74 -12.66 -22.64 4.93
CA VAL A 74 -12.08 -21.65 5.86
C VAL A 74 -10.80 -22.18 6.48
N LEU A 75 -10.84 -23.40 7.03
CA LEU A 75 -9.66 -24.03 7.66
C LEU A 75 -8.53 -24.27 6.65
N ARG A 76 -8.85 -24.64 5.40
CA ARG A 76 -7.88 -24.80 4.31
C ARG A 76 -7.23 -23.48 3.93
N SER A 77 -8.02 -22.40 3.80
CA SER A 77 -7.55 -21.05 3.54
C SER A 77 -6.64 -20.56 4.66
N TRP A 78 -7.04 -20.69 5.92
CA TRP A 78 -6.20 -20.30 7.06
C TRP A 78 -4.89 -21.08 7.13
N LYS A 79 -4.93 -22.39 6.85
CA LYS A 79 -3.72 -23.23 6.78
C LYS A 79 -2.77 -22.79 5.66
N TRP A 80 -3.30 -22.40 4.50
CA TRP A 80 -2.50 -21.93 3.38
C TRP A 80 -1.87 -20.56 3.68
N THR A 81 -2.64 -19.61 4.19
CA THR A 81 -2.17 -18.27 4.59
C THR A 81 -1.04 -18.37 5.61
N ASN A 82 -1.22 -19.24 6.64
CA ASN A 82 -0.19 -19.50 7.63
C ASN A 82 1.09 -20.08 6.98
N ARG A 83 0.94 -21.01 6.04
CA ARG A 83 2.09 -21.63 5.35
C ARG A 83 2.88 -20.61 4.54
N CYS A 84 2.22 -19.72 3.79
CA CYS A 84 2.88 -18.67 3.02
C CYS A 84 3.60 -17.66 3.94
N ALA A 85 2.94 -17.21 5.00
CA ALA A 85 3.54 -16.32 5.98
C ALA A 85 4.78 -16.95 6.65
N THR A 86 4.71 -18.24 6.99
CA THR A 86 5.85 -18.98 7.55
C THR A 86 7.03 -19.04 6.59
N ILE A 87 6.80 -19.41 5.31
CA ILE A 87 7.87 -19.53 4.30
C ILE A 87 8.57 -18.18 4.10
N MET A 88 7.81 -17.08 3.97
CA MET A 88 8.38 -15.75 3.75
C MET A 88 9.10 -15.23 4.99
N GLY A 89 8.54 -15.48 6.17
CA GLY A 89 9.18 -15.17 7.44
C GLY A 89 10.52 -15.91 7.59
N THR A 90 10.53 -17.24 7.43
CA THR A 90 11.76 -18.06 7.48
C THR A 90 12.83 -17.51 6.54
N ARG A 91 12.47 -17.21 5.32
CA ARG A 91 13.43 -16.70 4.33
C ARG A 91 14.04 -15.35 4.71
N ALA A 92 13.24 -14.42 5.25
CA ALA A 92 13.74 -13.14 5.74
C ALA A 92 14.67 -13.29 6.95
N HIS A 93 14.33 -14.21 7.86
CA HIS A 93 15.17 -14.57 9.01
C HIS A 93 16.52 -15.16 8.57
N GLU A 94 16.52 -16.14 7.69
CA GLU A 94 17.73 -16.79 7.19
C GLU A 94 18.67 -15.83 6.44
N TYR A 95 18.11 -14.88 5.66
CA TYR A 95 18.92 -13.82 5.05
C TYR A 95 19.48 -12.86 6.12
N GLY A 96 18.67 -12.46 7.09
CA GLY A 96 19.08 -11.62 8.22
C GLY A 96 20.19 -12.28 9.06
N GLU A 97 20.06 -13.57 9.34
CA GLU A 97 21.10 -14.39 9.99
C GLU A 97 22.38 -14.40 9.16
N SER A 98 22.28 -14.78 7.88
CA SER A 98 23.41 -14.86 6.96
C SER A 98 24.14 -13.52 6.83
N TYR A 99 23.40 -12.41 6.71
CA TYR A 99 23.96 -11.07 6.60
C TYR A 99 24.63 -10.64 7.91
N THR A 100 24.03 -10.95 9.06
CA THR A 100 24.62 -10.70 10.38
C THR A 100 25.94 -11.47 10.56
N ASN A 101 25.96 -12.75 10.22
CA ASN A 101 27.16 -13.58 10.31
C ASN A 101 28.26 -13.05 9.40
N LEU A 102 27.93 -12.64 8.16
CA LEU A 102 28.87 -12.01 7.24
C LEU A 102 29.45 -10.71 7.81
N MET A 103 28.60 -9.82 8.36
CA MET A 103 29.03 -8.57 9.02
C MET A 103 29.89 -8.83 10.27
N CYS A 104 29.75 -9.99 10.89
CA CYS A 104 30.58 -10.42 12.02
C CYS A 104 31.92 -11.06 11.58
N GLY A 105 32.10 -11.32 10.27
CA GLY A 105 33.32 -11.93 9.71
C GLY A 105 33.27 -13.45 9.66
N HIS A 106 32.08 -14.04 9.59
CA HIS A 106 31.80 -15.47 9.55
C HIS A 106 31.04 -15.90 8.29
N PRO A 107 31.65 -15.75 7.08
CA PRO A 107 30.98 -16.17 5.83
C PRO A 107 30.70 -17.68 5.78
N GLU A 108 31.40 -18.49 6.56
CA GLU A 108 31.17 -19.94 6.68
C GLU A 108 29.81 -20.27 7.33
N LEU A 109 29.21 -19.32 8.06
CA LEU A 109 27.91 -19.47 8.73
C LEU A 109 26.73 -18.94 7.89
N ILE A 110 26.96 -18.62 6.63
CA ILE A 110 25.87 -18.26 5.70
C ILE A 110 24.93 -19.46 5.52
N CYS A 111 23.62 -19.25 5.71
CA CYS A 111 22.59 -20.27 5.56
C CYS A 111 22.62 -20.89 4.17
N GLN A 112 22.34 -22.19 4.08
CA GLN A 112 22.50 -22.97 2.85
C GLN A 112 21.76 -22.36 1.65
N GLN A 113 20.57 -21.83 1.85
CA GLN A 113 19.77 -21.22 0.79
C GLN A 113 20.28 -19.84 0.34
N ASN A 114 21.07 -19.15 1.16
CA ASN A 114 21.67 -17.86 0.80
C ASN A 114 23.08 -18.01 0.20
N LYS A 115 23.65 -19.20 0.12
CA LYS A 115 25.00 -19.42 -0.45
C LYS A 115 25.11 -18.98 -1.90
N GLY A 116 24.04 -19.13 -2.69
CA GLY A 116 23.99 -18.67 -4.09
C GLY A 116 23.91 -17.14 -4.24
N GLN A 117 23.63 -16.42 -3.16
CA GLN A 117 23.57 -14.94 -3.12
C GLN A 117 24.90 -14.33 -2.65
N TYR A 118 25.83 -15.14 -2.14
CA TYR A 118 27.12 -14.67 -1.64
C TYR A 118 28.15 -14.47 -2.76
N VAL A 119 28.70 -13.25 -2.85
CA VAL A 119 29.77 -12.86 -3.77
C VAL A 119 31.05 -12.72 -2.97
N GLU A 120 31.92 -13.73 -3.07
CA GLU A 120 33.12 -13.87 -2.23
C GLU A 120 34.11 -12.72 -2.48
N GLU A 121 34.34 -12.31 -3.75
CA GLU A 121 35.28 -11.26 -4.11
C GLU A 121 34.92 -9.91 -3.50
N GLU A 122 33.62 -9.66 -3.31
CA GLU A 122 33.11 -8.40 -2.75
C GLU A 122 32.74 -8.52 -1.27
N ASN A 123 32.78 -9.73 -0.72
CA ASN A 123 32.34 -10.07 0.63
C ASN A 123 30.93 -9.54 0.93
N TRP A 124 29.98 -9.87 0.06
CA TRP A 124 28.65 -9.31 0.04
C TRP A 124 27.56 -10.34 -0.28
N LEU A 125 26.38 -10.17 0.30
CA LEU A 125 25.19 -10.95 0.04
C LEU A 125 24.22 -10.14 -0.84
N VAL A 126 23.97 -10.61 -2.06
CA VAL A 126 23.05 -9.96 -3.01
C VAL A 126 21.61 -10.19 -2.57
N PRO A 127 20.85 -9.17 -2.18
CA PRO A 127 19.45 -9.34 -1.85
C PRO A 127 18.63 -9.61 -3.13
N THR A 128 17.70 -10.55 -3.05
CA THR A 128 16.83 -10.96 -4.17
C THR A 128 15.35 -10.76 -3.88
N PHE A 129 15.01 -10.53 -2.60
CA PHE A 129 13.66 -10.26 -2.12
C PHE A 129 13.58 -8.94 -1.36
N PRO A 130 12.44 -8.26 -1.39
CA PRO A 130 12.28 -6.98 -0.70
C PRO A 130 12.69 -7.00 0.77
N GLN A 131 12.32 -8.03 1.53
CA GLN A 131 12.73 -8.15 2.93
C GLN A 131 14.25 -8.29 3.09
N GLU A 132 14.91 -8.93 2.13
CA GLU A 132 16.38 -9.02 2.11
C GLU A 132 17.00 -7.64 1.83
N PHE A 133 16.38 -6.81 0.95
CA PHE A 133 16.75 -5.40 0.77
C PHE A 133 16.53 -4.58 2.04
N ALA A 134 15.43 -4.83 2.77
CA ALA A 134 15.17 -4.17 4.05
C ALA A 134 16.22 -4.51 5.11
N VAL A 135 16.63 -5.79 5.20
CA VAL A 135 17.76 -6.21 6.05
C VAL A 135 19.02 -5.43 5.67
N LYS A 136 19.34 -5.37 4.37
CA LYS A 136 20.52 -4.64 3.89
C LYS A 136 20.44 -3.16 4.25
N SER A 137 19.30 -2.51 3.98
CA SER A 137 19.08 -1.08 4.30
C SER A 137 19.25 -0.81 5.79
N PHE A 138 18.72 -1.68 6.66
CA PHE A 138 18.94 -1.58 8.11
C PHE A 138 20.43 -1.59 8.47
N TYR A 139 21.22 -2.48 7.86
CA TYR A 139 22.67 -2.54 8.11
C TYR A 139 23.43 -1.36 7.51
N ASP A 140 23.02 -0.85 6.33
CA ASP A 140 23.63 0.32 5.70
C ASP A 140 23.40 1.60 6.52
N GLU A 141 22.22 1.72 7.14
CA GLU A 141 21.82 2.87 7.97
C GLU A 141 22.15 2.69 9.46
N LEU A 142 22.80 1.60 9.82
CA LEU A 142 23.07 1.24 11.20
C LEU A 142 23.83 2.36 11.93
N ASN A 143 23.31 2.74 13.09
CA ASN A 143 23.99 3.70 13.94
C ASN A 143 25.46 3.26 14.21
N LYS A 144 26.42 4.14 13.92
CA LYS A 144 27.87 3.86 14.06
C LYS A 144 28.31 3.33 15.43
N ASN A 145 27.49 3.50 16.45
CA ASN A 145 27.74 3.00 17.80
C ASN A 145 27.02 1.66 18.08
N LEU A 146 26.21 1.17 17.13
CA LEU A 146 25.53 -0.11 17.23
C LEU A 146 26.25 -1.15 16.37
N HIS A 147 26.77 -2.18 17.00
CA HIS A 147 27.65 -3.16 16.37
C HIS A 147 27.01 -4.55 16.42
N PRO A 148 26.85 -5.26 15.28
CA PRO A 148 26.36 -6.63 15.27
C PRO A 148 27.36 -7.57 15.97
N ILE A 149 26.84 -8.44 16.82
CA ILE A 149 27.62 -9.43 17.58
C ILE A 149 27.46 -10.82 17.00
N GLY A 150 26.26 -11.17 16.56
CA GLY A 150 25.94 -12.45 15.94
C GLY A 150 24.45 -12.68 15.82
N ALA A 151 24.08 -13.82 15.23
CA ALA A 151 22.70 -14.24 15.03
C ALA A 151 22.46 -15.63 15.65
N GLU A 152 21.19 -16.00 15.83
CA GLU A 152 20.69 -17.32 16.28
C GLU A 152 21.29 -17.78 17.62
N PHE A 153 21.27 -16.91 18.62
CA PHE A 153 21.75 -17.25 19.96
C PHE A 153 20.74 -18.10 20.71
N LYS A 154 21.05 -19.39 20.91
CA LYS A 154 20.26 -20.29 21.74
C LYS A 154 20.35 -19.91 23.21
N LEU A 155 19.24 -19.96 23.93
CA LEU A 155 19.06 -19.50 25.30
C LEU A 155 18.29 -20.53 26.12
N SER A 156 18.58 -20.62 27.40
CA SER A 156 17.80 -21.40 28.34
C SER A 156 17.78 -20.83 29.75
N THR A 157 16.85 -21.31 30.56
CA THR A 157 16.74 -20.97 31.98
C THR A 157 17.68 -21.79 32.89
N GLN A 158 18.57 -22.62 32.34
CA GLN A 158 19.43 -23.53 33.14
C GLN A 158 20.31 -22.80 34.18
N TYR A 159 20.61 -21.53 34.01
CA TYR A 159 21.36 -20.71 34.96
C TYR A 159 20.49 -19.86 35.89
N ILE A 160 19.18 -20.03 35.84
CA ILE A 160 18.23 -19.40 36.76
C ILE A 160 17.81 -20.42 37.80
N LYS A 161 18.29 -20.27 39.02
CA LYS A 161 18.05 -21.25 40.11
C LYS A 161 16.56 -21.41 40.42
N GLY A 162 16.04 -22.65 40.32
CA GLY A 162 14.64 -22.94 40.58
C GLY A 162 13.70 -22.70 39.41
N ALA A 163 14.22 -22.25 38.26
CA ALA A 163 13.40 -22.06 37.07
C ALA A 163 12.98 -23.38 36.41
N LYS A 164 11.83 -23.35 35.72
CA LYS A 164 11.41 -24.41 34.82
C LYS A 164 12.39 -24.54 33.65
N PRO A 165 12.48 -25.72 33.00
CA PRO A 165 13.29 -25.89 31.80
C PRO A 165 12.64 -25.23 30.60
N ILE A 166 13.10 -24.02 30.25
CA ILE A 166 12.61 -23.21 29.12
C ILE A 166 13.77 -22.87 28.19
N CYS A 167 13.57 -23.01 26.89
CA CYS A 167 14.53 -22.66 25.84
C CYS A 167 13.93 -21.75 24.78
N GLY A 168 14.80 -21.01 24.08
CA GLY A 168 14.45 -20.20 22.90
C GLY A 168 15.69 -19.80 22.12
N THR A 169 15.48 -19.13 20.99
CA THR A 169 16.55 -18.58 20.15
C THR A 169 16.30 -17.11 19.94
N ALA A 170 17.30 -16.27 20.20
CA ALA A 170 17.26 -14.83 19.89
C ALA A 170 17.89 -14.61 18.52
N ASP A 171 17.12 -14.00 17.61
CA ASP A 171 17.49 -13.88 16.21
C ASP A 171 18.79 -13.11 16.00
N ILE A 172 18.90 -11.89 16.56
CA ILE A 172 20.09 -11.07 16.39
C ILE A 172 20.45 -10.34 17.67
N LEU A 173 21.75 -10.30 17.97
CA LEU A 173 22.32 -9.57 19.10
C LEU A 173 23.24 -8.48 18.60
N PHE A 174 23.05 -7.27 19.09
CA PHE A 174 23.90 -6.11 18.88
C PHE A 174 24.53 -5.65 20.19
N TYR A 175 25.63 -4.90 20.08
CA TYR A 175 26.20 -4.15 21.20
C TYR A 175 26.18 -2.65 20.88
N TYR A 176 25.61 -1.86 21.77
CA TYR A 176 25.64 -0.40 21.70
C TYR A 176 26.81 0.15 22.52
N ASP A 177 27.76 0.79 21.83
CA ASP A 177 28.92 1.45 22.43
C ASP A 177 28.58 2.93 22.71
N ALA A 178 27.98 3.19 23.87
CA ALA A 178 27.58 4.54 24.26
C ALA A 178 28.77 5.44 24.53
N PRO A 179 28.65 6.77 24.33
CA PRO A 179 29.69 7.74 24.74
C PRO A 179 30.04 7.67 26.22
N ASP A 180 29.06 7.40 27.10
CA ASP A 180 29.31 7.00 28.49
C ASP A 180 29.27 5.46 28.58
N PRO A 181 30.40 4.82 28.95
CA PRO A 181 30.47 3.35 29.03
C PRO A 181 29.43 2.70 29.97
N LYS A 182 28.92 3.46 30.96
CA LYS A 182 27.86 2.97 31.86
C LYS A 182 26.55 2.68 31.12
N ASN A 183 26.33 3.35 30.00
CA ASN A 183 25.14 3.20 29.16
C ASN A 183 25.34 2.23 28.00
N SER A 184 26.52 1.64 27.87
CA SER A 184 26.79 0.59 26.87
C SER A 184 26.22 -0.76 27.30
N GLY A 185 25.85 -1.58 26.33
CA GLY A 185 25.30 -2.91 26.56
C GLY A 185 24.70 -3.55 25.31
N PHE A 186 24.11 -4.72 25.49
CA PHE A 186 23.55 -5.51 24.39
C PHE A 186 22.11 -5.12 24.07
N CYS A 187 21.71 -5.33 22.80
CA CYS A 187 20.39 -5.06 22.26
C CYS A 187 19.90 -6.25 21.41
N ILE A 188 18.62 -6.61 21.50
CA ILE A 188 17.98 -7.76 20.79
C ILE A 188 17.02 -7.26 19.71
N PHE A 189 16.93 -7.90 18.49
CA PHE A 189 16.18 -7.45 17.28
C PHE A 189 15.44 -8.54 16.46
N ASP A 190 14.30 -8.24 15.68
CA ASP A 190 13.43 -9.13 14.86
C ASP A 190 12.59 -8.41 13.71
N TRP A 191 12.04 -9.06 12.59
CA TRP A 191 11.65 -8.49 11.23
C TRP A 191 10.25 -8.73 10.51
N LYS A 192 9.62 -7.83 9.50
CA LYS A 192 8.36 -8.00 8.64
C LYS A 192 7.92 -6.91 7.56
N GLY A 193 7.05 -7.14 6.46
CA GLY A 193 6.65 -6.27 5.33
C GLY A 193 5.55 -6.25 4.20
N LEU A 194 5.31 -5.23 3.19
CA LEU A 194 4.24 -4.95 2.12
C LEU A 194 4.64 -4.28 0.72
N ASP A 195 3.82 -4.18 -0.50
CA ASP A 195 4.06 -3.95 -1.99
C ASP A 195 3.67 -2.62 -2.80
N ILE A 196 3.99 -2.37 -4.16
CA ILE A 196 4.47 -1.11 -4.77
C ILE A 196 3.88 -0.49 -6.09
N ASN A 197 3.07 -1.10 -6.94
CA ASN A 197 2.92 -0.59 -8.33
C ASN A 197 1.68 0.27 -8.73
N VAL A 198 0.77 0.62 -7.85
CA VAL A 198 -0.43 1.43 -8.16
C VAL A 198 -0.09 2.92 -8.33
N PRO A 199 -0.57 3.62 -9.41
CA PRO A 199 -0.38 5.07 -9.56
C PRO A 199 -1.08 5.88 -8.47
N ILE A 200 -0.41 6.90 -7.94
CA ILE A 200 -0.92 7.83 -6.93
C ILE A 200 -0.71 9.26 -7.41
N LEU A 201 -1.78 10.06 -7.46
CA LEU A 201 -1.67 11.49 -7.74
C LEU A 201 -1.16 12.22 -6.50
N THR A 202 -0.05 12.92 -6.65
CA THR A 202 0.49 13.83 -5.62
C THR A 202 0.38 15.28 -6.09
N GLU A 203 0.58 16.24 -5.19
CA GLU A 203 0.64 17.66 -5.52
C GLU A 203 1.76 18.00 -6.53
N LYS A 204 2.79 17.16 -6.63
CA LYS A 204 3.95 17.32 -7.52
C LYS A 204 3.85 16.52 -8.82
N GLY A 205 2.69 15.90 -9.10
CA GLY A 205 2.47 15.01 -10.24
C GLY A 205 2.29 13.55 -9.83
N TRP A 206 2.27 12.67 -10.83
CA TRP A 206 2.03 11.25 -10.61
C TRP A 206 3.26 10.54 -10.05
N LYS A 207 3.06 9.76 -8.99
CA LYS A 207 3.98 8.77 -8.45
C LYS A 207 3.34 7.37 -8.53
N THR A 208 4.09 6.32 -8.24
CA THR A 208 3.52 5.00 -7.98
C THR A 208 3.40 4.77 -6.48
N MET A 209 2.59 3.82 -6.05
CA MET A 209 2.52 3.41 -4.65
C MET A 209 3.92 3.09 -4.07
N GLY A 210 4.83 2.54 -4.88
CA GLY A 210 6.20 2.25 -4.51
C GLY A 210 7.11 3.49 -4.38
N THR A 211 6.78 4.58 -5.05
CA THR A 211 7.60 5.80 -5.08
C THR A 211 7.00 6.96 -4.28
N VAL A 212 5.81 6.78 -3.70
CA VAL A 212 5.23 7.74 -2.75
C VAL A 212 6.04 7.70 -1.45
N GLU A 213 6.36 8.87 -0.92
CA GLU A 213 7.21 9.06 0.25
C GLU A 213 6.47 9.76 1.39
N VAL A 214 6.94 9.56 2.61
CA VAL A 214 6.44 10.32 3.77
C VAL A 214 6.65 11.82 3.53
N GLY A 215 5.59 12.58 3.70
CA GLY A 215 5.58 14.02 3.44
C GLY A 215 5.00 14.41 2.09
N ASP A 216 4.79 13.49 1.16
CA ASP A 216 4.03 13.77 -0.07
C ASP A 216 2.59 14.18 0.27
N ILE A 217 2.03 15.04 -0.57
CA ILE A 217 0.64 15.46 -0.46
C ILE A 217 -0.17 14.71 -1.52
N VAL A 218 -1.13 13.93 -1.06
CA VAL A 218 -2.09 13.17 -1.87
C VAL A 218 -3.51 13.67 -1.62
N TYR A 219 -4.53 13.02 -2.14
CA TYR A 219 -5.92 13.47 -2.02
C TYR A 219 -6.80 12.38 -1.41
N ASP A 220 -7.75 12.77 -0.55
CA ASP A 220 -8.73 11.89 0.07
C ASP A 220 -10.07 11.82 -0.72
N LYS A 221 -11.02 11.03 -0.24
CA LYS A 221 -12.35 10.88 -0.89
C LYS A 221 -13.15 12.19 -0.97
N GLU A 222 -12.87 13.16 -0.12
CA GLU A 222 -13.49 14.49 -0.15
C GLU A 222 -12.78 15.44 -1.14
N GLY A 223 -11.78 14.94 -1.88
CA GLY A 223 -10.96 15.72 -2.81
C GLY A 223 -9.96 16.66 -2.13
N LYS A 224 -9.80 16.56 -0.83
CA LYS A 224 -8.92 17.43 -0.03
C LYS A 224 -7.52 16.87 0.02
N LYS A 225 -6.55 17.79 0.08
CA LYS A 225 -5.15 17.45 0.30
C LYS A 225 -4.96 16.82 1.67
N CYS A 226 -4.22 15.71 1.70
CA CYS A 226 -3.78 15.06 2.92
C CYS A 226 -2.32 14.64 2.77
N LYS A 227 -1.60 14.68 3.89
CA LYS A 227 -0.17 14.38 3.91
C LYS A 227 0.04 12.90 4.16
N VAL A 228 0.96 12.29 3.43
CA VAL A 228 1.42 10.93 3.71
C VAL A 228 2.21 10.96 5.01
N LEU A 229 1.69 10.32 6.04
CA LEU A 229 2.30 10.21 7.36
C LEU A 229 3.26 9.03 7.42
N HIS A 230 2.89 7.95 6.76
CA HIS A 230 3.63 6.72 6.72
C HIS A 230 3.44 6.05 5.37
N THR A 231 4.48 5.35 4.90
CA THR A 231 4.40 4.49 3.73
C THR A 231 4.67 3.08 4.20
N SER A 232 3.75 2.17 3.91
CA SER A 232 4.01 0.78 4.20
C SER A 232 5.06 0.25 3.22
N GLU A 233 5.38 -0.98 3.40
CA GLU A 233 6.34 -1.71 2.62
C GLU A 233 5.67 -2.43 1.46
N VAL A 234 6.49 -3.15 0.67
CA VAL A 234 6.06 -3.93 -0.48
C VAL A 234 5.69 -5.35 -0.04
N HIS A 235 4.43 -5.79 -0.16
CA HIS A 235 3.95 -7.15 0.14
C HIS A 235 3.86 -8.03 -1.11
N TYR A 236 4.11 -9.32 -1.00
CA TYR A 236 3.78 -10.37 -1.97
C TYR A 236 2.74 -11.32 -1.36
N ARG A 237 1.52 -10.82 -1.22
CA ARG A 237 0.39 -11.59 -0.70
C ARG A 237 -0.46 -12.11 -1.85
N LYS A 238 -1.38 -13.00 -1.54
CA LYS A 238 -2.45 -13.39 -2.42
C LYS A 238 -3.14 -12.12 -2.95
N CYS A 239 -3.22 -11.96 -4.26
CA CYS A 239 -3.79 -10.78 -4.88
C CYS A 239 -5.16 -11.07 -5.48
N TYR A 240 -5.99 -10.04 -5.46
CA TYR A 240 -7.31 -10.02 -6.07
C TYR A 240 -7.42 -8.86 -7.03
N GLN A 241 -7.98 -9.13 -8.22
CA GLN A 241 -8.42 -8.10 -9.13
C GLN A 241 -9.88 -7.75 -8.82
N LEU A 242 -10.10 -6.54 -8.34
CA LEU A 242 -11.43 -5.97 -8.19
C LEU A 242 -11.84 -5.34 -9.53
N THR A 243 -13.04 -5.67 -10.01
CA THR A 243 -13.65 -5.06 -11.20
C THR A 243 -14.87 -4.27 -10.76
N PHE A 244 -14.98 -3.03 -11.23
CA PHE A 244 -16.06 -2.11 -10.88
C PHE A 244 -17.08 -1.99 -12.01
N SER A 245 -18.28 -1.50 -11.69
CA SER A 245 -19.41 -1.35 -12.62
C SER A 245 -19.14 -0.41 -13.80
N ASN A 246 -18.09 0.39 -13.74
CA ASN A 246 -17.59 1.24 -14.82
C ASN A 246 -16.40 0.64 -15.58
N ASN A 247 -16.18 -0.67 -15.49
CA ASN A 247 -15.08 -1.44 -16.05
C ASN A 247 -13.68 -1.10 -15.51
N ASP A 248 -13.58 -0.28 -14.49
CA ASP A 248 -12.30 -0.04 -13.80
C ASP A 248 -11.82 -1.34 -13.15
N LYS A 249 -10.50 -1.53 -13.16
CA LYS A 249 -9.85 -2.69 -12.53
C LYS A 249 -8.70 -2.21 -11.67
N ILE A 250 -8.54 -2.84 -10.53
CA ILE A 250 -7.39 -2.64 -9.66
C ILE A 250 -6.98 -3.95 -9.01
N ILE A 251 -5.70 -4.18 -8.86
CA ILE A 251 -5.17 -5.34 -8.14
C ILE A 251 -4.75 -4.87 -6.75
N ALA A 252 -5.21 -5.60 -5.75
CA ALA A 252 -4.87 -5.37 -4.35
C ALA A 252 -4.61 -6.71 -3.66
N ASP A 253 -3.83 -6.71 -2.59
CA ASP A 253 -3.63 -7.91 -1.80
C ASP A 253 -4.90 -8.30 -1.01
N ASN A 254 -4.89 -9.51 -0.48
CA ASN A 254 -6.03 -10.08 0.25
C ASN A 254 -6.42 -9.25 1.48
N GLU A 255 -5.48 -8.58 2.14
CA GLU A 255 -5.72 -7.79 3.35
C GLU A 255 -5.92 -6.30 3.10
N HIS A 256 -5.75 -5.86 1.84
CA HIS A 256 -5.99 -4.47 1.49
C HIS A 256 -7.44 -4.06 1.80
N ARG A 257 -7.60 -2.92 2.48
CA ARG A 257 -8.89 -2.47 3.01
C ARG A 257 -9.59 -1.49 2.08
N TRP A 258 -10.90 -1.65 2.02
CA TRP A 258 -11.81 -0.83 1.24
C TRP A 258 -12.90 -0.28 2.14
N LEU A 259 -13.23 1.00 2.01
CA LEU A 259 -14.43 1.56 2.62
C LEU A 259 -15.64 1.22 1.75
N VAL A 260 -16.30 0.10 2.06
CA VAL A 260 -17.42 -0.44 1.30
C VAL A 260 -18.74 0.08 1.86
N THR A 261 -19.65 0.45 0.96
CA THR A 261 -21.01 0.89 1.29
C THR A 261 -22.02 -0.12 0.78
N PHE A 262 -22.96 -0.52 1.63
CA PHE A 262 -24.15 -1.32 1.29
C PHE A 262 -25.42 -0.50 1.46
N GLY A 263 -26.50 -0.94 0.81
CA GLY A 263 -27.81 -0.30 0.91
C GLY A 263 -28.10 0.65 -0.26
N ASP A 264 -29.21 1.34 -0.15
CA ASP A 264 -29.68 2.36 -1.07
C ASP A 264 -30.46 3.46 -0.29
N THR A 265 -30.98 4.44 -1.00
CA THR A 265 -31.77 5.54 -0.39
C THR A 265 -33.04 5.07 0.33
N THR A 266 -33.54 3.89 0.02
CA THR A 266 -34.78 3.31 0.61
C THR A 266 -34.43 2.47 1.85
N ASN A 267 -33.35 1.68 1.78
CA ASN A 267 -32.96 0.73 2.84
C ASN A 267 -31.92 1.31 3.83
N GLY A 268 -31.52 2.56 3.62
CA GLY A 268 -30.44 3.20 4.36
C GLY A 268 -29.04 2.74 3.90
N LEU A 269 -28.04 3.61 4.09
CA LEU A 269 -26.66 3.34 3.72
C LEU A 269 -25.87 2.88 4.95
N ARG A 270 -25.06 1.83 4.80
CA ARG A 270 -24.17 1.32 5.83
C ARG A 270 -22.75 1.20 5.29
N ASN A 271 -21.83 1.87 5.94
CA ASN A 271 -20.40 1.79 5.62
C ASN A 271 -19.71 0.73 6.47
N VAL A 272 -18.91 -0.10 5.84
CA VAL A 272 -18.11 -1.17 6.47
C VAL A 272 -16.72 -1.16 5.85
N VAL A 273 -15.69 -1.32 6.66
CA VAL A 273 -14.33 -1.57 6.14
C VAL A 273 -14.19 -3.06 5.92
N MET A 274 -13.88 -3.46 4.68
CA MET A 274 -13.70 -4.86 4.29
C MET A 274 -12.37 -5.02 3.56
N THR A 275 -11.74 -6.18 3.72
CA THR A 275 -10.56 -6.56 2.95
C THR A 275 -10.94 -7.04 1.56
N SER A 276 -9.98 -7.08 0.63
CA SER A 276 -10.21 -7.64 -0.72
C SER A 276 -10.72 -9.09 -0.66
N GLU A 277 -10.19 -9.90 0.26
CA GLU A 277 -10.60 -11.30 0.45
C GLU A 277 -12.01 -11.42 1.05
N GLU A 278 -12.37 -10.54 1.99
CA GLU A 278 -13.74 -10.51 2.52
C GLU A 278 -14.77 -10.12 1.47
N ILE A 279 -14.44 -9.16 0.58
CA ILE A 279 -15.33 -8.78 -0.55
C ILE A 279 -15.44 -9.94 -1.55
N HIS A 280 -14.32 -10.60 -1.88
CA HIS A 280 -14.32 -11.79 -2.72
C HIS A 280 -15.26 -12.85 -2.14
N SER A 281 -15.05 -13.22 -0.88
CA SER A 281 -15.85 -14.24 -0.18
C SER A 281 -17.33 -13.85 -0.11
N TYR A 282 -17.64 -12.58 0.10
CA TYR A 282 -19.02 -12.07 0.07
C TYR A 282 -19.67 -12.27 -1.30
N LEU A 283 -19.00 -11.89 -2.39
CA LEU A 283 -19.55 -12.01 -3.75
C LEU A 283 -19.72 -13.46 -4.20
N GLN A 284 -18.87 -14.38 -3.73
CA GLN A 284 -18.98 -15.80 -4.04
C GLN A 284 -20.28 -16.44 -3.52
N GLN A 285 -20.91 -15.88 -2.48
CA GLN A 285 -22.20 -16.36 -1.95
C GLN A 285 -23.36 -16.23 -2.96
N PHE A 286 -23.20 -15.36 -3.96
CA PHE A 286 -24.23 -15.04 -4.94
C PHE A 286 -23.90 -15.57 -6.35
N LYS A 287 -22.97 -16.53 -6.48
CA LYS A 287 -22.53 -17.05 -7.80
C LYS A 287 -23.67 -17.51 -8.70
N ASP A 288 -24.72 -18.09 -8.11
CA ASP A 288 -25.87 -18.65 -8.81
C ASP A 288 -27.13 -17.77 -8.70
N ASP A 289 -27.14 -16.73 -7.88
CA ASP A 289 -28.25 -15.83 -7.63
C ASP A 289 -27.93 -14.39 -8.01
N LYS A 290 -28.94 -13.65 -8.51
CA LYS A 290 -28.79 -12.21 -8.76
C LYS A 290 -28.72 -11.44 -7.44
N ILE A 291 -27.58 -10.84 -7.16
CA ILE A 291 -27.40 -9.91 -6.02
C ILE A 291 -28.37 -8.75 -6.18
N LYS A 292 -29.16 -8.44 -5.16
CA LYS A 292 -30.01 -7.25 -5.15
C LYS A 292 -29.16 -5.97 -5.07
N SER A 293 -29.63 -4.90 -5.69
CA SER A 293 -28.87 -3.64 -5.78
C SER A 293 -28.43 -3.08 -4.42
N HIS A 294 -29.22 -3.28 -3.35
CA HIS A 294 -28.88 -2.83 -2.00
C HIS A 294 -27.90 -3.76 -1.26
N GLU A 295 -27.69 -4.97 -1.77
CA GLU A 295 -26.71 -5.96 -1.26
C GLU A 295 -25.38 -5.87 -2.02
N MET A 296 -25.32 -5.13 -3.15
CA MET A 296 -24.10 -4.97 -3.93
C MET A 296 -23.08 -4.12 -3.15
N PRO A 297 -21.84 -4.60 -2.97
CA PRO A 297 -20.78 -3.79 -2.36
C PRO A 297 -20.39 -2.63 -3.27
N LYS A 298 -20.30 -1.43 -2.72
CA LYS A 298 -20.01 -0.19 -3.45
C LYS A 298 -18.87 0.57 -2.77
N ILE A 299 -18.05 1.27 -3.54
CA ILE A 299 -17.13 2.30 -3.01
C ILE A 299 -17.61 3.68 -3.43
N TYR A 300 -17.29 4.69 -2.64
CA TYR A 300 -17.56 6.08 -3.00
C TYR A 300 -16.82 6.47 -4.27
N ASN A 301 -17.49 7.23 -5.15
CA ASN A 301 -16.79 8.03 -6.12
C ASN A 301 -16.21 9.27 -5.39
N PRO A 302 -14.97 9.70 -5.67
CA PRO A 302 -14.39 10.85 -4.96
C PRO A 302 -15.15 12.13 -5.30
N LYS A 303 -15.17 13.06 -4.35
CA LYS A 303 -15.55 14.44 -4.64
C LYS A 303 -14.48 15.11 -5.50
N PRO A 304 -14.83 16.21 -6.20
CA PRO A 304 -13.84 16.94 -6.99
C PRO A 304 -12.58 17.29 -6.18
N ILE A 305 -11.42 17.09 -6.80
CA ILE A 305 -10.13 17.48 -6.21
C ILE A 305 -10.10 18.99 -6.01
N VAL A 306 -9.66 19.44 -4.83
CA VAL A 306 -9.59 20.85 -4.44
C VAL A 306 -8.16 21.36 -4.53
N ASN A 307 -7.89 22.21 -5.53
CA ASN A 307 -6.63 22.91 -5.71
C ASN A 307 -6.85 24.41 -5.89
N SER A 308 -5.81 25.20 -5.68
CA SER A 308 -5.81 26.64 -5.95
C SER A 308 -5.68 26.92 -7.45
N ASP A 309 -6.03 28.15 -7.87
CA ASP A 309 -5.77 28.61 -9.23
C ASP A 309 -4.28 28.54 -9.57
N ALA A 310 -3.99 28.01 -10.76
CA ALA A 310 -2.65 27.97 -11.33
C ALA A 310 -2.47 29.08 -12.38
N GLN A 311 -1.24 29.57 -12.53
CA GLN A 311 -0.86 30.44 -13.61
C GLN A 311 -0.67 29.61 -14.88
N LEU A 312 -1.70 29.52 -15.71
CA LEU A 312 -1.68 28.68 -16.90
C LEU A 312 -1.22 29.43 -18.12
N PRO A 313 -0.28 28.89 -18.93
CA PRO A 313 0.23 29.56 -20.15
C PRO A 313 -0.84 29.81 -21.22
N ILE A 314 -1.78 28.85 -21.35
CA ILE A 314 -2.91 28.90 -22.26
C ILE A 314 -4.19 28.86 -21.43
N ASP A 315 -5.21 29.65 -21.80
CA ASP A 315 -6.52 29.51 -21.17
C ASP A 315 -7.02 28.06 -21.28
N PRO A 316 -7.49 27.45 -20.19
CA PRO A 316 -7.83 26.00 -20.17
C PRO A 316 -8.93 25.61 -21.15
N TYR A 317 -9.94 26.47 -21.38
CA TYR A 317 -10.97 26.19 -22.37
C TYR A 317 -10.39 26.18 -23.80
N VAL A 318 -9.53 27.17 -24.11
CA VAL A 318 -8.87 27.28 -25.43
C VAL A 318 -7.94 26.08 -25.67
N LEU A 319 -7.20 25.64 -24.64
CA LEU A 319 -6.38 24.44 -24.73
C LEU A 319 -7.25 23.21 -24.98
N GLY A 320 -8.37 23.06 -24.27
CA GLY A 320 -9.33 21.97 -24.47
C GLY A 320 -9.87 21.93 -25.90
N CYS A 321 -10.27 23.06 -26.45
CA CYS A 321 -10.69 23.17 -27.84
C CYS A 321 -9.58 22.78 -28.84
N TRP A 322 -8.33 23.19 -28.59
CA TRP A 322 -7.22 22.79 -29.43
C TRP A 322 -6.83 21.32 -29.31
N LEU A 323 -6.83 20.77 -28.13
CA LEU A 323 -6.55 19.34 -27.92
C LEU A 323 -7.53 18.44 -28.69
N SER A 324 -8.79 18.85 -28.81
CA SER A 324 -9.83 18.14 -29.52
C SER A 324 -9.85 18.45 -31.02
N GLY A 325 -9.89 19.71 -31.38
CA GLY A 325 -10.09 20.18 -32.75
C GLY A 325 -8.87 20.82 -33.43
N GLY A 326 -7.69 20.73 -32.81
CA GLY A 326 -6.44 21.29 -33.37
C GLY A 326 -6.03 20.61 -34.67
N TYR A 327 -5.84 21.41 -35.70
CA TYR A 327 -5.56 20.98 -37.08
C TYR A 327 -4.08 21.18 -37.44
N LYS A 328 -3.50 20.19 -38.10
CA LYS A 328 -2.12 20.22 -38.65
C LYS A 328 -1.01 20.61 -37.65
N LEU A 329 -1.13 20.23 -36.40
CA LEU A 329 -0.08 20.48 -35.38
C LEU A 329 0.32 22.01 -35.33
N ASP A 330 -0.65 22.88 -35.39
CA ASP A 330 -0.44 24.34 -35.34
C ASP A 330 -1.46 24.97 -34.36
N GLY A 331 -1.42 26.29 -34.19
CA GLY A 331 -2.39 27.10 -33.42
C GLY A 331 -3.75 27.24 -34.10
N ILE A 332 -4.12 26.29 -34.95
CA ILE A 332 -5.33 26.27 -35.79
C ILE A 332 -6.37 25.36 -35.16
N ILE A 333 -7.61 25.80 -35.11
CA ILE A 333 -8.75 25.00 -34.65
C ILE A 333 -9.77 24.91 -35.78
N LYS A 334 -10.37 23.71 -35.95
CA LYS A 334 -11.43 23.46 -36.91
C LYS A 334 -12.75 23.20 -36.16
N ASN A 335 -13.76 24.06 -36.39
CA ASN A 335 -15.09 23.89 -35.82
C ASN A 335 -16.17 24.59 -36.64
N LYS A 336 -17.46 24.26 -36.39
CA LYS A 336 -18.64 24.83 -37.04
C LYS A 336 -19.48 25.71 -36.11
N GLU A 337 -19.21 25.64 -34.80
CA GLU A 337 -20.04 26.29 -33.78
C GLU A 337 -19.55 27.70 -33.47
N TYR A 338 -20.26 28.71 -33.93
CA TYR A 338 -19.95 30.14 -33.68
C TYR A 338 -19.81 30.44 -32.17
N GLY A 339 -20.55 29.75 -31.31
CA GLY A 339 -20.46 29.92 -29.87
C GLY A 339 -19.07 29.62 -29.29
N ILE A 340 -18.34 28.65 -29.87
CA ILE A 340 -16.97 28.30 -29.45
C ILE A 340 -16.01 29.45 -29.82
N TRP A 341 -16.13 30.00 -31.03
CA TRP A 341 -15.32 31.12 -31.47
C TRP A 341 -15.56 32.36 -30.63
N PHE A 342 -16.85 32.62 -30.27
CA PHE A 342 -17.21 33.72 -29.37
C PHE A 342 -16.54 33.53 -27.99
N GLU A 343 -16.54 32.31 -27.42
CA GLU A 343 -15.90 32.04 -26.13
C GLU A 343 -14.37 32.21 -26.21
N ILE A 344 -13.71 31.76 -27.26
CA ILE A 344 -12.27 31.97 -27.48
C ILE A 344 -11.92 33.45 -27.51
N THR A 345 -12.71 34.27 -28.27
CA THR A 345 -12.51 35.72 -28.32
C THR A 345 -12.79 36.41 -26.99
N ARG A 346 -13.84 36.00 -26.28
CA ARG A 346 -14.17 36.51 -24.94
C ARG A 346 -13.06 36.30 -23.93
N ARG A 347 -12.25 35.24 -24.11
CA ARG A 347 -11.08 34.93 -23.29
C ARG A 347 -9.82 35.66 -23.72
N GLY A 348 -9.94 36.64 -24.63
CA GLY A 348 -8.86 37.53 -25.03
C GLY A 348 -7.95 37.04 -26.16
N TYR A 349 -8.38 36.01 -26.88
CA TYR A 349 -7.65 35.53 -28.05
C TYR A 349 -8.22 36.16 -29.32
N GLU A 350 -7.34 36.65 -30.17
CA GLU A 350 -7.70 37.08 -31.54
C GLU A 350 -7.76 35.85 -32.43
N ILE A 351 -8.75 35.80 -33.32
CA ILE A 351 -8.95 34.74 -34.31
C ILE A 351 -8.93 35.32 -35.72
N GLY A 352 -8.42 34.56 -36.68
CA GLY A 352 -8.37 34.93 -38.09
C GLY A 352 -8.73 33.76 -39.00
N GLU A 353 -9.23 34.08 -40.21
CA GLU A 353 -9.44 33.06 -41.24
C GLU A 353 -8.10 32.55 -41.75
N ASP A 354 -7.89 31.23 -41.71
CA ASP A 354 -6.79 30.59 -42.41
C ASP A 354 -7.33 30.12 -43.77
N ILE A 355 -6.83 30.71 -44.85
CA ILE A 355 -7.25 30.34 -46.21
C ILE A 355 -6.42 29.11 -46.60
N PRO A 356 -7.01 27.90 -46.66
CA PRO A 356 -6.27 26.71 -47.09
C PRO A 356 -5.89 26.89 -48.58
N GLN A 357 -4.61 26.88 -48.86
CA GLN A 357 -4.11 27.04 -50.24
C GLN A 357 -4.41 25.85 -51.16
N ASN A 358 -4.93 24.71 -50.66
CA ASN A 358 -5.33 23.53 -51.46
C ASN A 358 -6.32 22.65 -50.69
N GLY A 359 -7.58 22.99 -50.63
CA GLY A 359 -8.67 22.15 -50.12
C GLY A 359 -9.67 21.89 -51.23
N ASP A 360 -9.92 20.65 -51.56
CA ASP A 360 -11.01 20.19 -52.42
C ASP A 360 -12.35 20.39 -51.70
N GLY A 361 -12.86 21.58 -51.85
CA GLY A 361 -14.20 22.17 -51.59
C GLY A 361 -15.33 21.41 -50.86
N ASN A 362 -15.05 20.24 -50.25
CA ASN A 362 -16.02 19.38 -49.58
C ASN A 362 -15.97 19.40 -48.02
N ASP A 363 -15.03 20.17 -47.45
CA ASP A 363 -14.84 20.17 -46.00
C ASP A 363 -15.66 21.30 -45.34
N LYS A 364 -16.82 20.96 -44.78
CA LYS A 364 -17.83 21.89 -44.24
C LYS A 364 -17.53 22.42 -42.84
N GLY A 365 -16.31 22.79 -42.48
CA GLY A 365 -15.94 23.40 -41.19
C GLY A 365 -15.14 24.69 -41.39
N GLU A 366 -15.36 25.71 -40.56
CA GLU A 366 -14.50 26.88 -40.51
C GLU A 366 -13.17 26.49 -39.85
N ILE A 367 -12.08 26.83 -40.49
CA ILE A 367 -10.71 26.63 -40.00
C ILE A 367 -10.20 28.03 -39.64
N LEU A 368 -9.97 28.26 -38.35
CA LEU A 368 -9.51 29.55 -37.86
C LEU A 368 -8.19 29.41 -37.12
N THR A 369 -7.31 30.37 -37.33
CA THR A 369 -6.07 30.53 -36.57
C THR A 369 -6.36 31.30 -35.28
N VAL A 370 -5.94 30.74 -34.15
CA VAL A 370 -5.93 31.44 -32.85
C VAL A 370 -4.55 32.09 -32.69
N PHE A 371 -4.47 33.39 -32.81
CA PHE A 371 -3.19 34.12 -32.79
C PHE A 371 -2.49 33.99 -31.43
N GLY A 372 -1.20 33.76 -31.46
CA GLY A 372 -0.36 33.54 -30.27
C GLY A 372 -0.47 32.16 -29.61
N LEU A 373 -1.37 31.31 -30.09
CA LEU A 373 -1.52 29.96 -29.51
C LEU A 373 -0.33 29.07 -29.88
N ARG A 374 0.12 29.09 -31.13
CA ARG A 374 1.20 28.24 -31.63
C ARG A 374 2.50 28.34 -30.82
N SER A 375 2.95 29.58 -30.52
CA SER A 375 4.17 29.78 -29.72
C SER A 375 4.08 29.16 -28.34
N LYS A 376 2.95 29.32 -27.67
CA LYS A 376 2.70 28.70 -26.34
C LYS A 376 2.65 27.17 -26.40
N LEU A 377 2.08 26.60 -27.47
CA LEU A 377 2.05 25.15 -27.69
C LEU A 377 3.45 24.59 -27.90
N ILE A 378 4.32 25.32 -28.62
CA ILE A 378 5.74 24.95 -28.80
C ILE A 378 6.46 24.96 -27.44
N GLU A 379 6.32 26.05 -26.69
CA GLU A 379 6.95 26.22 -25.37
C GLU A 379 6.55 25.08 -24.38
N MET A 380 5.34 24.58 -24.54
CA MET A 380 4.81 23.49 -23.72
C MET A 380 5.07 22.07 -24.29
N GLY A 381 5.70 21.96 -25.47
CA GLY A 381 5.99 20.69 -26.13
C GLY A 381 4.75 19.94 -26.65
N LEU A 382 3.62 20.66 -26.86
CA LEU A 382 2.32 20.03 -27.19
C LEU A 382 2.10 19.79 -28.68
N LEU A 383 2.87 20.42 -29.57
CA LEU A 383 2.66 20.28 -31.02
C LEU A 383 2.97 18.86 -31.51
N ASP A 384 4.03 18.26 -30.99
CA ASP A 384 4.48 16.93 -31.42
C ASP A 384 3.86 15.80 -30.60
N ASP A 385 3.45 16.10 -29.34
CA ASP A 385 2.86 15.14 -28.40
C ASP A 385 1.67 15.77 -27.65
N LYS A 386 0.45 15.52 -28.15
CA LYS A 386 -0.78 16.01 -27.52
C LYS A 386 -1.08 15.27 -26.22
N HIS A 387 -1.05 15.97 -25.12
CA HIS A 387 -1.44 15.49 -23.78
C HIS A 387 -1.98 16.63 -22.93
N ILE A 388 -2.58 16.32 -21.77
CA ILE A 388 -2.89 17.34 -20.76
C ILE A 388 -1.66 17.51 -19.86
N PRO A 389 -1.00 18.69 -19.86
CA PRO A 389 0.15 18.92 -18.99
C PRO A 389 -0.22 18.88 -17.50
N ASP A 390 0.69 18.39 -16.65
CA ASP A 390 0.47 18.25 -15.21
C ASP A 390 0.02 19.53 -14.51
N ILE A 391 0.47 20.70 -14.97
CA ILE A 391 0.05 21.99 -14.40
C ILE A 391 -1.46 22.23 -14.55
N TYR A 392 -2.10 21.70 -15.62
CA TYR A 392 -3.55 21.76 -15.81
C TYR A 392 -4.28 20.72 -14.95
N MET A 393 -3.72 19.51 -14.80
CA MET A 393 -4.27 18.50 -13.92
C MET A 393 -4.25 18.93 -12.44
N ASN A 394 -3.24 19.67 -12.04
CA ASN A 394 -3.06 20.20 -10.68
C ASN A 394 -3.67 21.59 -10.46
N SER A 395 -4.37 22.15 -11.45
CA SER A 395 -5.04 23.44 -11.35
C SER A 395 -6.36 23.39 -10.57
N SER A 396 -6.99 24.55 -10.36
CA SER A 396 -8.25 24.64 -9.63
C SER A 396 -9.39 23.88 -10.32
N PHE A 397 -10.46 23.66 -9.56
CA PHE A 397 -11.68 23.01 -10.06
C PHE A 397 -12.22 23.71 -11.33
N GLU A 398 -12.35 25.04 -11.30
CA GLU A 398 -12.89 25.81 -12.44
C GLU A 398 -11.97 25.73 -13.66
N GLN A 399 -10.66 25.79 -13.47
CA GLN A 399 -9.70 25.67 -14.56
C GLN A 399 -9.73 24.27 -15.21
N ARG A 400 -9.83 23.21 -14.40
CA ARG A 400 -9.99 21.84 -14.92
C ARG A 400 -11.35 21.65 -15.61
N LEU A 401 -12.40 22.24 -15.06
CA LEU A 401 -13.73 22.18 -15.67
C LEU A 401 -13.75 22.92 -17.01
N ASP A 402 -13.09 24.06 -17.11
CA ASP A 402 -13.00 24.80 -18.37
C ASP A 402 -12.19 24.05 -19.43
N LEU A 403 -11.14 23.33 -19.02
CA LEU A 403 -10.40 22.43 -19.92
C LEU A 403 -11.32 21.30 -20.44
N LEU A 404 -12.09 20.65 -19.55
CA LEU A 404 -13.06 19.63 -19.95
C LEU A 404 -14.16 20.23 -20.88
N ARG A 405 -14.68 21.41 -20.57
CA ARG A 405 -15.67 22.10 -21.39
C ARG A 405 -15.17 22.35 -22.81
N GLY A 406 -13.92 22.78 -22.97
CA GLY A 406 -13.32 22.96 -24.28
C GLY A 406 -13.25 21.64 -25.09
N LEU A 407 -12.85 20.54 -24.43
CA LEU A 407 -12.85 19.22 -25.04
C LEU A 407 -14.25 18.78 -25.47
N MET A 408 -15.23 18.96 -24.58
CA MET A 408 -16.62 18.49 -24.78
C MET A 408 -17.39 19.35 -25.79
N ASP A 409 -17.21 20.65 -25.80
CA ASP A 409 -17.84 21.53 -26.79
C ASP A 409 -17.35 21.23 -28.22
N MET A 410 -16.13 20.70 -28.36
CA MET A 410 -15.61 20.26 -29.66
C MET A 410 -16.25 18.92 -30.09
N ASP A 411 -15.99 17.84 -29.35
CA ASP A 411 -16.27 16.46 -29.79
C ASP A 411 -17.27 15.71 -28.89
N GLY A 412 -17.70 16.30 -27.76
CA GLY A 412 -18.60 15.67 -26.81
C GLY A 412 -20.05 15.65 -27.26
N TYR A 413 -20.82 14.74 -26.66
CA TYR A 413 -22.28 14.60 -26.82
C TYR A 413 -22.97 14.35 -25.47
N TYR A 414 -24.30 14.58 -25.45
CA TYR A 414 -25.17 14.16 -24.36
C TYR A 414 -26.16 13.09 -24.86
N ASP A 415 -26.11 11.92 -24.25
CA ASP A 415 -27.02 10.82 -24.52
C ASP A 415 -28.22 10.92 -23.56
N LYS A 416 -29.38 11.30 -24.10
CA LYS A 416 -30.62 11.47 -23.33
C LYS A 416 -31.22 10.13 -22.87
N GLU A 417 -31.02 9.03 -23.62
CA GLU A 417 -31.56 7.71 -23.29
C GLU A 417 -30.77 7.10 -22.13
N ARG A 418 -29.43 7.17 -22.18
CA ARG A 418 -28.56 6.68 -21.12
C ARG A 418 -28.35 7.69 -19.99
N ASN A 419 -28.84 8.92 -20.20
CA ASN A 419 -28.68 10.03 -19.24
C ASN A 419 -27.23 10.24 -18.82
N CYS A 420 -26.30 10.30 -19.78
CA CYS A 420 -24.87 10.45 -19.56
C CYS A 420 -24.24 11.37 -20.61
N PHE A 421 -23.10 11.95 -20.24
CA PHE A 421 -22.23 12.66 -21.18
C PHE A 421 -21.27 11.65 -21.83
N GLY A 422 -20.81 11.94 -23.06
CA GLY A 422 -19.89 11.05 -23.72
C GLY A 422 -19.03 11.72 -24.79
N MET A 423 -18.01 10.99 -25.20
CA MET A 423 -17.14 11.30 -26.32
C MET A 423 -16.64 10.02 -26.96
N ASN A 424 -16.57 9.99 -28.30
CA ASN A 424 -15.96 8.90 -29.05
C ASN A 424 -14.60 9.33 -29.60
N THR A 425 -13.60 8.45 -29.49
CA THR A 425 -12.27 8.70 -30.05
C THR A 425 -11.59 7.38 -30.45
N SER A 426 -10.70 7.43 -31.43
CA SER A 426 -9.78 6.33 -31.76
C SER A 426 -8.39 6.52 -31.09
N GLN A 427 -8.19 7.63 -30.36
CA GLN A 427 -6.90 8.01 -29.80
C GLN A 427 -6.86 7.63 -28.30
N GLU A 428 -6.04 6.67 -27.94
CA GLU A 428 -5.91 6.20 -26.54
C GLU A 428 -5.47 7.31 -25.58
N TRP A 429 -4.52 8.17 -25.99
CA TRP A 429 -4.08 9.29 -25.16
C TRP A 429 -5.24 10.23 -24.80
N LYS A 430 -6.15 10.50 -25.78
CA LYS A 430 -7.30 11.38 -25.59
C LYS A 430 -8.32 10.76 -24.65
N ALA A 431 -8.59 9.46 -24.82
CA ALA A 431 -9.47 8.71 -23.92
C ALA A 431 -8.94 8.74 -22.47
N ARG A 432 -7.63 8.50 -22.29
CA ARG A 432 -6.97 8.57 -20.99
C ARG A 432 -7.03 9.98 -20.39
N ALA A 433 -6.76 11.02 -21.19
CA ALA A 433 -6.80 12.40 -20.77
C ALA A 433 -8.20 12.83 -20.28
N ILE A 434 -9.25 12.48 -21.03
CA ILE A 434 -10.65 12.77 -20.65
C ILE A 434 -11.03 12.01 -19.37
N ARG A 435 -10.64 10.74 -19.27
CA ARG A 435 -10.88 9.95 -18.06
C ARG A 435 -10.27 10.61 -16.83
N MET A 436 -9.00 11.02 -16.91
CA MET A 436 -8.30 11.65 -15.79
C MET A 436 -8.92 12.99 -15.40
N ILE A 437 -9.18 13.87 -16.36
CA ILE A 437 -9.73 15.20 -16.05
C ILE A 437 -11.16 15.09 -15.50
N ALA A 438 -12.02 14.29 -16.12
CA ALA A 438 -13.40 14.09 -15.67
C ALA A 438 -13.45 13.42 -14.28
N SER A 439 -12.64 12.38 -14.04
CA SER A 439 -12.56 11.75 -12.70
C SER A 439 -12.07 12.71 -11.64
N SER A 440 -11.11 13.60 -11.94
CA SER A 440 -10.62 14.65 -11.02
C SER A 440 -11.68 15.68 -10.64
N LEU A 441 -12.71 15.80 -11.45
CA LEU A 441 -13.89 16.68 -11.25
C LEU A 441 -15.06 15.93 -10.57
N GLY A 442 -14.87 14.67 -10.17
CA GLY A 442 -15.86 13.88 -9.48
C GLY A 442 -16.87 13.15 -10.39
N PHE A 443 -16.65 13.11 -11.70
CA PHE A 443 -17.49 12.30 -12.59
C PHE A 443 -17.17 10.81 -12.43
N LYS A 444 -18.19 9.97 -12.52
CA LYS A 444 -18.05 8.52 -12.70
C LYS A 444 -17.81 8.24 -14.18
N VAL A 445 -16.61 7.87 -14.55
CA VAL A 445 -16.22 7.64 -15.94
C VAL A 445 -16.24 6.16 -16.26
N THR A 446 -16.77 5.81 -17.42
CA THR A 446 -16.77 4.44 -17.99
C THR A 446 -16.12 4.48 -19.36
N ILE A 447 -15.20 3.58 -19.62
CA ILE A 447 -14.57 3.41 -20.93
C ILE A 447 -14.97 2.05 -21.49
N THR A 448 -15.46 2.04 -22.74
CA THR A 448 -15.79 0.82 -23.47
C THR A 448 -15.13 0.85 -24.86
N LYS A 449 -14.66 -0.31 -25.32
CA LYS A 449 -14.21 -0.44 -26.71
C LYS A 449 -15.44 -0.64 -27.60
N SER A 450 -15.55 0.17 -28.66
CA SER A 450 -16.55 0.01 -29.72
C SER A 450 -16.09 -1.02 -30.76
N GLU A 451 -16.95 -1.40 -31.69
CA GLU A 451 -16.55 -2.20 -32.87
C GLU A 451 -15.49 -1.45 -33.68
N GLY A 452 -14.36 -2.12 -33.94
CA GLY A 452 -13.17 -1.51 -34.56
C GLY A 452 -12.25 -0.85 -33.53
N ASP A 453 -11.52 0.20 -33.94
CA ASP A 453 -10.53 0.92 -33.12
C ASP A 453 -11.15 2.04 -32.26
N GLY A 454 -12.49 2.11 -32.18
CA GLY A 454 -13.21 3.14 -31.43
C GLY A 454 -13.17 2.92 -29.92
N ILE A 455 -13.02 4.02 -29.17
CA ILE A 455 -13.14 4.05 -27.71
C ILE A 455 -14.31 4.99 -27.36
N ASP A 456 -15.31 4.45 -26.70
CA ASP A 456 -16.45 5.22 -26.18
C ASP A 456 -16.22 5.54 -24.71
N ILE A 457 -16.21 6.83 -24.39
CA ILE A 457 -16.01 7.36 -23.05
C ILE A 457 -17.33 7.96 -22.60
N THR A 458 -17.96 7.39 -21.58
CA THR A 458 -19.18 7.94 -21.00
C THR A 458 -18.94 8.32 -19.53
N PHE A 459 -19.61 9.36 -19.06
CA PHE A 459 -19.50 9.79 -17.68
C PHE A 459 -20.75 10.47 -17.16
N ASN A 460 -20.96 10.32 -15.86
CA ASN A 460 -22.10 10.85 -15.13
C ASN A 460 -21.63 11.72 -13.98
N GLY A 461 -22.34 12.81 -13.75
CA GLY A 461 -22.05 13.75 -12.65
C GLY A 461 -23.11 14.85 -12.58
N ASN A 462 -23.05 15.68 -11.54
CA ASN A 462 -23.99 16.75 -11.29
C ASN A 462 -23.55 18.11 -11.90
N ILE A 463 -22.51 18.10 -12.73
CA ILE A 463 -21.88 19.29 -13.30
C ILE A 463 -22.07 19.24 -14.81
N ASN A 464 -22.38 20.38 -15.45
CA ASN A 464 -22.42 20.45 -16.90
C ASN A 464 -21.00 20.56 -17.48
N PRO A 465 -20.54 19.55 -18.25
CA PRO A 465 -19.22 19.56 -18.88
C PRO A 465 -19.20 20.33 -20.22
N PHE A 466 -20.29 21.01 -20.58
CA PHE A 466 -20.40 21.87 -21.76
C PHE A 466 -20.53 23.33 -21.35
N LEU A 467 -20.04 24.24 -22.18
CA LEU A 467 -20.24 25.68 -22.05
C LEU A 467 -21.18 26.22 -23.14
N VAL A 468 -21.06 25.67 -24.36
CA VAL A 468 -21.74 26.16 -25.56
C VAL A 468 -22.85 25.20 -26.03
N LYS A 469 -22.52 23.90 -26.17
CA LYS A 469 -23.41 22.93 -26.85
C LYS A 469 -24.69 22.59 -26.09
N HIS A 470 -24.64 22.54 -24.78
CA HIS A 470 -25.76 22.09 -23.96
C HIS A 470 -25.99 23.00 -22.75
N HIS A 471 -27.24 23.37 -22.52
CA HIS A 471 -27.62 24.25 -21.42
C HIS A 471 -27.73 23.47 -20.09
N SER A 472 -27.67 24.21 -18.96
CA SER A 472 -27.72 23.68 -17.60
C SER A 472 -28.93 22.80 -17.26
N ASN A 473 -30.02 22.87 -18.03
CA ASN A 473 -31.23 22.09 -17.84
C ASN A 473 -31.15 20.64 -18.35
N ASP A 474 -30.10 20.30 -19.08
CA ASP A 474 -29.85 18.97 -19.63
C ASP A 474 -28.95 18.11 -18.67
N ILE A 475 -28.67 18.58 -17.44
CA ILE A 475 -27.83 17.86 -16.48
C ILE A 475 -28.58 16.66 -15.92
N PRO A 476 -27.98 15.46 -15.93
CA PRO A 476 -28.56 14.28 -15.28
C PRO A 476 -28.81 14.51 -13.79
N LYS A 477 -30.07 14.42 -13.36
CA LYS A 477 -30.43 14.54 -11.93
C LYS A 477 -30.60 13.15 -11.32
N ASN A 478 -29.49 12.43 -11.17
CA ASN A 478 -29.50 11.18 -10.43
C ASN A 478 -28.19 10.99 -9.66
N ASN A 479 -28.25 10.28 -8.54
CA ASN A 479 -27.09 10.01 -7.69
C ASN A 479 -26.30 8.76 -8.12
N ALA A 480 -26.53 8.23 -9.34
CA ALA A 480 -25.86 7.03 -9.84
C ALA A 480 -24.33 7.19 -9.98
N HIS A 481 -23.84 8.44 -9.94
CA HIS A 481 -22.42 8.75 -9.98
C HIS A 481 -21.74 8.73 -8.61
N GLU A 482 -22.50 8.68 -7.50
CA GLU A 482 -21.92 8.74 -6.14
C GLU A 482 -21.14 7.48 -5.76
N TYR A 483 -21.41 6.37 -6.43
CA TYR A 483 -20.83 5.07 -6.11
C TYR A 483 -20.38 4.31 -7.34
N ARG A 484 -19.36 3.47 -7.15
CA ARG A 484 -18.95 2.39 -8.06
C ARG A 484 -19.22 1.06 -7.39
N GLU A 485 -20.02 0.21 -8.03
CA GLU A 485 -20.28 -1.14 -7.53
C GLU A 485 -19.09 -2.04 -7.81
N ILE A 486 -18.73 -2.91 -6.88
CA ILE A 486 -17.72 -3.94 -7.07
C ILE A 486 -18.45 -5.17 -7.66
N VAL A 487 -18.30 -5.38 -8.96
CA VAL A 487 -19.08 -6.42 -9.68
C VAL A 487 -18.40 -7.78 -9.68
N SER A 488 -17.08 -7.84 -9.59
CA SER A 488 -16.34 -9.07 -9.36
C SER A 488 -15.04 -8.82 -8.58
N VAL A 489 -14.64 -9.82 -7.83
CA VAL A 489 -13.30 -9.89 -7.18
C VAL A 489 -12.76 -11.27 -7.49
N GLU A 490 -11.71 -11.33 -8.28
CA GLU A 490 -11.11 -12.58 -8.77
C GLU A 490 -9.69 -12.71 -8.26
N GLU A 491 -9.34 -13.92 -7.81
CA GLU A 491 -7.96 -14.22 -7.44
C GLU A 491 -7.07 -14.15 -8.68
N VAL A 492 -5.93 -13.47 -8.56
CA VAL A 492 -4.95 -13.29 -9.62
C VAL A 492 -3.56 -13.67 -9.12
N GLU A 493 -2.61 -13.74 -10.06
CA GLU A 493 -1.21 -13.97 -9.72
C GLU A 493 -0.73 -12.95 -8.68
N THR A 494 0.04 -13.43 -7.72
CA THR A 494 0.64 -12.58 -6.69
C THR A 494 1.60 -11.58 -7.32
N ILE A 495 1.29 -10.33 -7.17
CA ILE A 495 2.13 -9.21 -7.59
C ILE A 495 2.54 -8.39 -6.36
N PRO A 496 3.60 -7.58 -6.51
CA PRO A 496 4.01 -6.67 -5.45
C PRO A 496 2.93 -5.61 -5.11
N THR A 497 2.37 -5.47 -3.84
CA THR A 497 1.39 -4.47 -3.33
C THR A 497 1.92 -3.61 -2.15
N ARG A 498 1.65 -2.33 -2.01
CA ARG A 498 2.04 -1.39 -0.95
C ARG A 498 0.85 -0.52 -0.54
N CYS A 499 0.86 0.07 0.64
CA CYS A 499 -0.15 1.02 1.09
C CYS A 499 0.48 2.24 1.78
N ILE A 500 -0.29 3.30 1.94
CA ILE A 500 0.14 4.52 2.63
C ILE A 500 -0.82 4.85 3.77
N GLU A 501 -0.31 5.51 4.82
CA GLU A 501 -1.11 6.18 5.82
C GLU A 501 -1.16 7.67 5.52
N VAL A 502 -2.34 8.26 5.65
CA VAL A 502 -2.56 9.69 5.42
C VAL A 502 -3.24 10.34 6.62
N ASP A 503 -2.99 11.63 6.83
CA ASP A 503 -3.60 12.43 7.92
C ASP A 503 -5.07 12.80 7.67
N SER A 504 -5.68 12.24 6.62
CA SER A 504 -7.09 12.50 6.35
C SER A 504 -8.00 11.95 7.46
N PRO A 505 -8.95 12.75 7.97
CA PRO A 505 -9.94 12.29 8.95
C PRO A 505 -10.90 11.23 8.38
N THR A 506 -10.91 11.03 7.06
CA THR A 506 -11.70 9.99 6.40
C THR A 506 -10.97 8.66 6.31
N HIS A 507 -9.69 8.60 6.67
CA HIS A 507 -8.83 7.43 6.54
C HIS A 507 -8.82 6.83 5.13
N THR A 508 -8.96 7.68 4.10
CA THR A 508 -8.98 7.26 2.69
C THR A 508 -8.01 8.09 1.86
N PHE A 509 -7.55 7.51 0.76
CA PHE A 509 -6.82 8.24 -0.28
C PHE A 509 -7.27 7.77 -1.66
N LEU A 510 -6.88 8.53 -2.70
CA LEU A 510 -7.21 8.23 -4.09
C LEU A 510 -6.06 7.48 -4.75
N CYS A 511 -6.38 6.39 -5.45
CA CYS A 511 -5.42 5.58 -6.18
C CYS A 511 -5.90 5.24 -7.60
N GLY A 512 -4.96 4.90 -8.49
CA GLY A 512 -5.26 4.64 -9.90
C GLY A 512 -5.53 5.93 -10.69
N GLU A 513 -5.42 5.87 -12.01
CA GLU A 513 -5.72 7.00 -12.92
C GLU A 513 -7.21 7.39 -12.94
N ASN A 514 -8.06 6.56 -12.39
CA ASN A 514 -9.51 6.72 -12.26
C ASN A 514 -9.93 7.18 -10.86
N PHE A 515 -8.99 7.53 -10.01
CA PHE A 515 -9.22 8.05 -8.65
C PHE A 515 -10.15 7.15 -7.82
N LEU A 516 -9.81 5.87 -7.70
CA LEU A 516 -10.51 4.95 -6.82
C LEU A 516 -10.27 5.33 -5.36
N VAL A 517 -11.34 5.40 -4.59
CA VAL A 517 -11.26 5.63 -3.14
C VAL A 517 -10.88 4.32 -2.46
N THR A 518 -9.75 4.33 -1.80
CA THR A 518 -9.28 3.21 -0.99
C THR A 518 -9.06 3.65 0.45
N HIS A 519 -9.10 2.70 1.38
CA HIS A 519 -8.84 2.97 2.79
C HIS A 519 -7.34 2.97 3.04
N ASN A 520 -6.83 3.95 3.81
CA ASN A 520 -5.45 3.94 4.25
C ASN A 520 -5.21 2.75 5.19
N THR A 521 -3.97 2.33 5.29
CA THR A 521 -3.59 1.42 6.35
C THR A 521 -3.40 2.24 7.63
N ASN A 522 -4.37 2.22 8.54
CA ASN A 522 -4.16 2.66 9.93
C ASN A 522 -3.34 1.59 10.64
N LYS A 523 -2.18 1.28 10.10
CA LYS A 523 -1.28 0.35 10.72
C LYS A 523 -0.19 1.12 11.44
N GLU A 524 -0.55 1.74 12.58
CA GLU A 524 0.40 1.78 13.69
C GLU A 524 0.83 0.34 13.95
N LEU A 525 2.10 0.07 14.12
CA LEU A 525 2.61 -1.27 14.44
C LEU A 525 1.90 -1.90 15.64
N THR A 526 1.45 -1.06 16.56
CA THR A 526 0.55 -1.44 17.64
C THR A 526 -0.73 -2.12 17.15
N LYS A 527 -1.25 -1.81 15.95
CA LYS A 527 -2.51 -2.36 15.41
C LYS A 527 -2.34 -3.55 14.48
N ASP A 528 -1.18 -3.77 13.87
CA ASP A 528 -0.90 -4.94 13.04
C ASP A 528 -0.72 -6.19 13.88
N PHE A 529 -0.23 -6.00 15.08
CA PHE A 529 -0.09 -7.04 16.09
C PHE A 529 -1.28 -7.08 17.07
N VAL A 530 -2.19 -6.08 17.00
CA VAL A 530 -3.43 -6.01 17.77
C VAL A 530 -4.54 -6.72 17.01
N ARG A 531 -4.77 -7.97 17.31
CA ARG A 531 -6.05 -8.60 16.99
C ARG A 531 -7.08 -7.92 17.89
N ASN A 532 -7.91 -7.06 17.34
CA ASN A 532 -8.94 -6.31 18.09
C ASN A 532 -10.05 -7.25 18.59
N THR A 533 -9.65 -8.27 19.34
CA THR A 533 -10.54 -9.21 20.02
C THR A 533 -11.12 -8.60 21.29
N GLY A 534 -10.54 -7.49 21.78
CA GLY A 534 -10.84 -6.92 23.09
C GLY A 534 -10.47 -7.85 24.25
N LEU A 535 -9.84 -8.99 23.96
CA LEU A 535 -9.46 -9.95 24.99
C LEU A 535 -8.13 -9.52 25.61
N MET A 536 -8.06 -9.62 26.93
CA MET A 536 -6.81 -9.44 27.67
C MET A 536 -6.12 -10.81 27.82
N MET A 537 -4.80 -10.83 27.91
CA MET A 537 -4.07 -12.04 28.25
C MET A 537 -4.47 -12.58 29.62
N LYS A 538 -4.15 -13.83 29.90
CA LYS A 538 -4.39 -14.42 31.23
C LYS A 538 -3.38 -13.87 32.26
N PRO A 539 -3.77 -13.77 33.55
CA PRO A 539 -2.85 -13.33 34.61
C PRO A 539 -1.51 -14.09 34.62
N PRO A 540 -0.39 -13.45 34.86
CA PRO A 540 -0.24 -12.08 35.38
C PRO A 540 -0.18 -10.97 34.33
N PHE A 541 -0.59 -11.21 33.08
CA PHE A 541 -0.56 -10.26 31.95
C PHE A 541 -1.95 -9.73 31.58
N ASP A 542 -2.90 -9.80 32.48
CA ASP A 542 -4.29 -9.33 32.31
C ASP A 542 -4.43 -7.81 32.17
N ASN A 543 -3.33 -7.06 32.16
CA ASN A 543 -3.20 -5.67 31.78
C ASN A 543 -2.70 -5.47 30.34
N MET A 544 -2.45 -6.55 29.59
CA MET A 544 -1.99 -6.56 28.20
C MET A 544 -3.04 -7.21 27.30
N TYR A 545 -3.24 -6.66 26.11
CA TYR A 545 -4.11 -7.32 25.14
C TYR A 545 -3.51 -8.64 24.64
N ASP A 546 -4.37 -9.61 24.38
CA ASP A 546 -3.96 -10.89 23.81
C ASP A 546 -3.76 -10.76 22.31
N GLU A 547 -2.55 -10.36 21.94
CA GLU A 547 -2.17 -9.97 20.59
C GLU A 547 -0.68 -10.24 20.32
N ALA A 548 -0.30 -10.33 19.05
CA ALA A 548 1.05 -10.66 18.65
C ALA A 548 2.13 -9.71 19.22
N LEU A 549 1.83 -8.42 19.34
CA LEU A 549 2.76 -7.45 19.92
C LEU A 549 3.06 -7.74 21.40
N SER A 550 2.04 -8.07 22.18
CA SER A 550 2.18 -8.48 23.58
C SER A 550 2.99 -9.77 23.71
N HIS A 551 2.79 -10.71 22.79
CA HIS A 551 3.56 -11.96 22.74
C HIS A 551 5.05 -11.69 22.49
N TYR A 552 5.40 -10.77 21.56
CA TYR A 552 6.78 -10.31 21.37
C TYR A 552 7.34 -9.62 22.61
N TYR A 553 6.54 -8.79 23.31
CA TYR A 553 7.00 -8.16 24.55
C TYR A 553 7.41 -9.22 25.58
N LEU A 554 6.64 -10.29 25.74
CA LEU A 554 6.99 -11.39 26.63
C LEU A 554 8.24 -12.14 26.16
N GLN A 555 8.31 -12.46 24.87
CA GLN A 555 9.44 -13.19 24.27
C GLN A 555 10.77 -12.46 24.51
N PHE A 556 10.84 -11.18 24.20
CA PHE A 556 12.06 -10.38 24.39
C PHE A 556 12.45 -10.23 25.87
N ASN A 557 11.47 -10.12 26.77
CA ASN A 557 11.76 -10.00 28.19
C ASN A 557 12.23 -11.36 28.79
N LEU A 558 11.70 -12.47 28.31
CA LEU A 558 12.20 -13.82 28.66
C LEU A 558 13.64 -14.02 28.15
N TYR A 559 13.94 -13.65 26.91
CA TYR A 559 15.30 -13.70 26.36
C TYR A 559 16.27 -12.81 27.14
N GLN A 560 15.87 -11.59 27.47
CA GLN A 560 16.67 -10.72 28.34
C GLN A 560 16.99 -11.40 29.67
N ARG A 561 15.99 -12.00 30.33
CA ARG A 561 16.16 -12.63 31.62
C ARG A 561 17.15 -13.81 31.56
N MET A 562 17.10 -14.60 30.49
CA MET A 562 18.06 -15.69 30.25
C MET A 562 19.48 -15.16 30.00
N MET A 563 19.65 -14.10 29.20
CA MET A 563 20.96 -13.49 28.92
C MET A 563 21.55 -12.81 30.16
N GLU A 564 20.73 -12.16 30.97
CA GLU A 564 21.18 -11.55 32.23
C GLU A 564 21.66 -12.60 33.25
N SER A 565 21.07 -13.82 33.21
CA SER A 565 21.48 -14.92 34.09
C SER A 565 22.92 -15.43 33.86
N ILE A 566 23.47 -15.16 32.67
CA ILE A 566 24.87 -15.46 32.32
C ILE A 566 25.78 -14.23 32.36
N GLY A 567 25.30 -13.10 32.89
CA GLY A 567 26.08 -11.89 33.13
C GLY A 567 26.07 -10.85 32.01
N LEU A 568 25.23 -11.02 30.96
CA LEU A 568 25.10 -10.00 29.92
C LEU A 568 24.19 -8.86 30.39
N LYS A 569 24.61 -7.62 30.13
CA LYS A 569 23.84 -6.42 30.42
C LYS A 569 22.99 -6.05 29.21
N ILE A 570 21.69 -6.31 29.26
CA ILE A 570 20.74 -5.96 28.19
C ILE A 570 20.17 -4.57 28.44
N ILE A 571 20.41 -3.64 27.52
CA ILE A 571 19.98 -2.23 27.66
C ILE A 571 18.78 -1.88 26.75
N ALA A 572 18.52 -2.67 25.71
CA ALA A 572 17.42 -2.42 24.80
C ALA A 572 16.90 -3.72 24.16
N ARG A 573 15.63 -3.68 23.80
CA ARG A 573 14.90 -4.68 23.00
C ARG A 573 14.26 -3.93 21.87
N ARG A 574 14.43 -4.39 20.65
CA ARG A 574 13.94 -3.74 19.44
C ARG A 574 13.30 -4.76 18.51
N LEU A 575 12.05 -4.55 18.17
CA LEU A 575 11.41 -5.25 17.08
C LEU A 575 11.72 -4.45 15.81
N VAL A 576 12.40 -5.05 14.85
CA VAL A 576 12.65 -4.47 13.54
C VAL A 576 11.62 -5.03 12.59
N HIS A 577 10.70 -4.20 12.19
CA HIS A 577 9.72 -4.53 11.21
C HIS A 577 10.33 -4.37 9.81
N LEU A 578 10.69 -5.50 9.19
CA LEU A 578 11.18 -5.54 7.81
C LEU A 578 10.04 -5.35 6.86
N LYS A 579 10.14 -4.29 6.11
CA LYS A 579 9.12 -3.93 5.20
C LYS A 579 9.37 -4.54 3.83
N ARG A 580 8.31 -4.94 3.09
CA ARG A 580 8.40 -5.56 1.77
C ARG A 580 8.74 -4.57 0.65
N ASP A 581 8.86 -3.27 0.93
CA ASP A 581 9.43 -2.27 0.02
C ASP A 581 10.96 -2.18 0.12
N GLY A 582 11.56 -3.06 0.93
CA GLY A 582 12.99 -3.03 1.20
C GLY A 582 13.39 -1.99 2.24
N THR A 583 12.43 -1.37 2.93
CA THR A 583 12.66 -0.50 4.09
C THR A 583 12.41 -1.22 5.41
N TYR A 584 12.64 -0.56 6.54
CA TYR A 584 12.43 -1.14 7.86
C TYR A 584 11.96 -0.10 8.88
N GLU A 585 11.36 -0.56 9.97
CA GLU A 585 11.04 0.24 11.16
C GLU A 585 11.55 -0.42 12.42
N VAL A 586 11.98 0.38 13.38
CA VAL A 586 12.52 -0.12 14.65
C VAL A 586 11.62 0.28 15.81
N HIS A 587 11.00 -0.70 16.46
CA HIS A 587 10.11 -0.49 17.61
C HIS A 587 10.80 -0.83 18.92
N THR A 588 10.56 0.02 19.92
CA THR A 588 11.04 -0.23 21.27
C THR A 588 10.10 -1.20 21.98
N VAL A 589 10.61 -2.36 22.37
CA VAL A 589 9.92 -3.30 23.24
C VAL A 589 10.12 -2.85 24.70
N PRO A 590 9.05 -2.54 25.46
CA PRO A 590 9.15 -2.11 26.84
C PRO A 590 9.73 -3.20 27.75
N LYS A 591 10.42 -2.79 28.80
CA LYS A 591 10.82 -3.74 29.85
C LYS A 591 9.61 -4.06 30.72
N ILE A 592 9.32 -5.35 30.87
CA ILE A 592 8.39 -5.87 31.87
C ILE A 592 9.19 -6.07 33.16
N ASP A 593 8.54 -5.84 34.29
CA ASP A 593 9.16 -6.01 35.61
C ASP A 593 9.69 -7.45 35.77
N ASP A 594 10.93 -7.58 36.22
CA ASP A 594 11.59 -8.89 36.38
C ASP A 594 10.82 -9.80 37.34
N SER A 595 10.13 -9.25 38.33
CA SER A 595 9.32 -10.03 39.27
C SER A 595 8.10 -10.69 38.59
N ILE A 596 7.56 -10.06 37.56
CA ILE A 596 6.45 -10.62 36.75
C ILE A 596 6.99 -11.74 35.84
N ILE A 597 8.13 -11.48 35.18
CA ILE A 597 8.79 -12.49 34.33
C ILE A 597 9.24 -13.70 35.17
N ASP A 598 9.77 -13.47 36.36
CA ASP A 598 10.18 -14.56 37.29
C ASP A 598 8.98 -15.40 37.74
N GLN A 599 7.76 -14.84 37.87
CA GLN A 599 6.55 -15.64 38.14
C GLN A 599 6.28 -16.69 37.05
N ILE A 600 6.53 -16.37 35.78
CA ILE A 600 6.36 -17.31 34.67
C ILE A 600 7.42 -18.38 34.71
N ILE A 601 8.66 -17.98 34.94
CA ILE A 601 9.84 -18.86 34.93
C ILE A 601 9.80 -19.83 36.12
N MET A 602 9.34 -19.39 37.31
CA MET A 602 9.38 -20.16 38.52
C MET A 602 8.12 -21.04 38.75
N LYS A 603 7.02 -20.80 38.08
CA LYS A 603 5.81 -21.63 38.11
C LYS A 603 5.96 -22.85 37.24
#